data_81a2ead99d621ea2cecce591982ace16
#
_entry.id   81a2ead99d621ea2cecce591982ace16
#
_cell.length_a   1.000
_cell.length_b   1.000
_cell.length_c   1.000
_cell.angle_alpha   90.00
_cell.angle_beta   90.00
_cell.angle_gamma   90.00
#
_symmetry.space_group_name_H-M   'P 1'
#
loop_
_entity.id
_entity.type
_entity.pdbx_description
1 polymer ?
#
loop_
_entity_poly.entity_id
_entity_poly.type
_entity_poly.pdbx_seq_one_letter_code
_entity_poly.pdbx_strand_id
1 'polypeptide(L)'
;MQKGESLNDLIDIVKSLGEIYRDENLRVDIDFDPNDGMTMVKYEDTNTIFINSNNKTISGIDTTKFWLPDYSNIQKANKKVVRLLEDRGYIVSNLTYRKVK
;
A
#
# COMPACT_ATOMS: atom_id res chain seq x y z
N MET A 1 -20.59 -8.68 -10.75
CA MET A 1 -20.03 -9.15 -10.15
C MET A 1 -18.94 -8.57 -9.68
N GLN A 2 -18.45 -8.77 -8.82
CA GLN A 2 -17.46 -8.29 -8.32
C GLN A 2 -16.27 -8.55 -8.95
N LYS A 3 -15.54 -7.70 -9.18
CA LYS A 3 -14.41 -7.95 -9.71
C LYS A 3 -13.37 -7.86 -8.78
N GLY A 4 -13.39 -7.29 -7.73
CA GLY A 4 -12.35 -7.12 -6.77
C GLY A 4 -12.27 -8.24 -5.80
N GLU A 5 -11.66 -8.02 -4.70
CA GLU A 5 -11.49 -9.00 -3.65
C GLU A 5 -12.75 -9.11 -2.82
N SER A 6 -12.93 -10.23 -2.19
CA SER A 6 -14.03 -10.37 -1.23
C SER A 6 -13.66 -9.61 0.04
N LEU A 7 -14.62 -9.36 0.90
CA LEU A 7 -14.34 -8.66 2.14
C LEU A 7 -13.33 -9.40 3.00
N ASN A 8 -13.43 -10.70 3.07
CA ASN A 8 -12.47 -11.49 3.85
C ASN A 8 -11.07 -11.36 3.28
N ASP A 9 -10.95 -11.32 1.97
CA ASP A 9 -9.66 -11.14 1.32
C ASP A 9 -9.10 -9.77 1.61
N LEU A 10 -9.93 -8.76 1.64
CA LEU A 10 -9.49 -7.42 1.94
C LEU A 10 -9.00 -7.32 3.38
N ILE A 11 -9.70 -7.96 4.29
CA ILE A 11 -9.28 -7.96 5.68
C ILE A 11 -7.92 -8.66 5.83
N ASP A 12 -7.73 -9.76 5.12
CA ASP A 12 -6.47 -10.46 5.13
C ASP A 12 -5.35 -9.59 4.63
N ILE A 13 -5.58 -8.85 3.56
CA ILE A 13 -4.60 -7.95 3.00
C ILE A 13 -4.22 -6.89 4.04
N VAL A 14 -5.20 -6.28 4.67
CA VAL A 14 -4.96 -5.23 5.65
C VAL A 14 -4.13 -5.77 6.83
N LYS A 15 -4.44 -6.97 7.28
CA LYS A 15 -3.67 -7.56 8.36
C LYS A 15 -2.25 -7.83 7.94
N SER A 16 -2.04 -8.30 6.75
CA SER A 16 -0.70 -8.57 6.23
C SER A 16 0.10 -7.29 6.09
N LEU A 17 -0.55 -6.20 5.66
CA LEU A 17 0.11 -4.92 5.55
C LEU A 17 0.59 -4.47 6.93
N GLY A 18 -0.27 -4.59 7.93
CA GLY A 18 0.10 -4.21 9.27
C GLY A 18 1.33 -4.95 9.77
N GLU A 19 1.39 -6.23 9.47
CA GLU A 19 2.52 -7.05 9.88
C GLU A 19 3.80 -6.65 9.17
N ILE A 20 3.72 -6.35 7.89
CA ILE A 20 4.88 -5.97 7.11
C ILE A 20 5.49 -4.68 7.66
N TYR A 21 4.66 -3.69 7.94
CA TYR A 21 5.17 -2.43 8.45
C TYR A 21 5.68 -2.58 9.88
N ARG A 22 5.01 -3.39 10.67
CA ARG A 22 5.46 -3.62 12.04
C ARG A 22 6.82 -4.31 12.06
N ASP A 23 7.07 -5.21 11.14
CA ASP A 23 8.33 -5.93 11.07
C ASP A 23 9.48 -4.99 10.76
N GLU A 24 9.21 -3.85 10.15
CA GLU A 24 10.23 -2.85 9.89
C GLU A 24 10.22 -1.75 10.96
N ASN A 25 9.52 -2.00 12.06
CA ASN A 25 9.42 -1.06 13.17
C ASN A 25 8.78 0.26 12.77
N LEU A 26 7.81 0.19 11.87
CA LEU A 26 7.13 1.38 11.42
C LEU A 26 5.72 1.44 11.96
N ARG A 27 5.30 2.62 12.44
CA ARG A 27 3.98 2.76 12.92
C ARG A 27 3.22 3.45 11.85
N VAL A 28 2.33 2.82 11.18
CA VAL A 28 1.55 3.37 10.08
C VAL A 28 0.08 3.35 10.40
N ASP A 29 -0.66 4.22 9.76
CA ASP A 29 -2.12 4.20 9.82
C ASP A 29 -2.62 3.60 8.53
N ILE A 30 -3.43 2.56 8.63
CA ILE A 30 -4.01 1.92 7.47
C ILE A 30 -5.48 2.23 7.43
N ASP A 31 -5.88 3.00 6.42
CA ASP A 31 -7.25 3.38 6.25
C ASP A 31 -7.87 2.49 5.23
N PHE A 32 -8.83 1.70 5.60
CA PHE A 32 -9.46 0.73 4.72
C PHE A 32 -10.94 1.03 4.59
N ASP A 33 -11.41 1.19 3.38
CA ASP A 33 -12.82 1.44 3.12
C ASP A 33 -13.40 0.26 2.36
N PRO A 34 -14.15 -0.61 3.02
CA PRO A 34 -14.68 -1.78 2.34
C PRO A 34 -15.69 -1.44 1.24
N ASN A 35 -16.30 -0.28 1.31
CA ASN A 35 -17.28 0.09 0.30
C ASN A 35 -16.61 0.48 -0.99
N ASP A 36 -15.47 1.15 -0.90
CA ASP A 36 -14.76 1.57 -2.08
C ASP A 36 -13.69 0.59 -2.51
N GLY A 37 -13.35 -0.33 -1.66
CA GLY A 37 -12.23 -1.24 -1.94
C GLY A 37 -10.89 -0.53 -1.94
N MET A 38 -10.81 0.62 -1.26
CA MET A 38 -9.58 1.39 -1.23
C MET A 38 -8.87 1.21 0.09
N THR A 39 -7.57 1.08 0.04
CA THR A 39 -6.75 1.03 1.25
C THR A 39 -5.62 2.03 1.08
N MET A 40 -5.41 2.83 2.09
CA MET A 40 -4.39 3.83 2.06
C MET A 40 -3.51 3.65 3.25
N VAL A 41 -2.22 3.65 3.06
CA VAL A 41 -1.27 3.55 4.17
C VAL A 41 -0.60 4.89 4.34
N LYS A 42 -0.59 5.40 5.57
CA LYS A 42 0.03 6.66 5.89
C LYS A 42 1.09 6.50 6.94
N TYR A 43 2.18 7.20 6.78
CA TYR A 43 3.23 7.25 7.80
C TYR A 43 3.51 8.72 8.07
N GLU A 44 3.25 9.16 9.27
CA GLU A 44 3.44 10.55 9.67
C GLU A 44 2.83 11.52 8.66
N ASP A 45 1.59 11.39 8.42
CA ASP A 45 0.82 12.26 7.54
C ASP A 45 1.28 12.19 6.06
N THR A 46 2.08 11.23 5.73
CA THR A 46 2.51 11.05 4.36
C THR A 46 1.93 9.76 3.82
N ASN A 47 1.25 9.83 2.71
CA ASN A 47 0.72 8.62 2.09
C ASN A 47 1.89 7.84 1.49
N THR A 48 2.01 6.58 1.83
CA THR A 48 3.10 5.77 1.32
C THR A 48 2.64 4.86 0.21
N ILE A 49 1.36 4.50 0.21
CA ILE A 49 0.87 3.60 -0.79
C ILE A 49 -0.64 3.63 -0.85
N PHE A 50 -1.20 3.52 -2.03
CA PHE A 50 -2.63 3.44 -2.24
C PHE A 50 -2.93 2.13 -2.92
N ILE A 51 -3.92 1.40 -2.45
CA ILE A 51 -4.30 0.13 -3.02
C ILE A 51 -5.76 0.20 -3.43
N ASN A 52 -6.05 -0.08 -4.68
CA ASN A 52 -7.42 -0.12 -5.17
C ASN A 52 -7.76 -1.57 -5.49
N SER A 53 -8.54 -2.21 -4.64
CA SER A 53 -8.86 -3.61 -4.80
C SER A 53 -9.92 -3.87 -5.84
N ASN A 54 -10.66 -2.85 -6.25
CA ASN A 54 -11.66 -3.03 -7.29
C ASN A 54 -11.01 -3.28 -8.65
N ASN A 55 -9.94 -2.60 -8.95
CA ASN A 55 -9.24 -2.82 -10.21
C ASN A 55 -7.87 -3.44 -10.00
N LYS A 56 -7.56 -3.77 -8.77
CA LYS A 56 -6.31 -4.44 -8.40
C LYS A 56 -5.08 -3.66 -8.84
N THR A 57 -5.02 -2.42 -8.43
CA THR A 57 -3.86 -1.57 -8.74
C THR A 57 -3.23 -1.04 -7.47
N ILE A 58 -1.96 -0.76 -7.54
CA ILE A 58 -1.18 -0.19 -6.46
C ILE A 58 -0.56 1.08 -6.98
N SER A 59 -0.66 2.16 -6.22
CA SER A 59 -0.07 3.41 -6.66
C SER A 59 0.52 4.16 -5.47
N GLY A 60 1.13 5.26 -5.72
CA GLY A 60 1.68 6.12 -4.68
C GLY A 60 3.01 5.73 -4.10
N ILE A 61 3.60 4.65 -4.58
CA ILE A 61 4.79 4.12 -3.98
C ILE A 61 5.95 5.07 -4.02
N ASP A 62 6.07 5.81 -5.08
CA ASP A 62 7.20 6.69 -5.26
C ASP A 62 6.98 8.10 -4.77
N THR A 63 5.91 8.32 -4.04
CA THR A 63 5.62 9.65 -3.52
C THR A 63 6.11 9.81 -2.10
N THR A 64 6.65 8.77 -1.49
CA THR A 64 7.14 8.84 -0.14
C THR A 64 8.30 9.82 -0.07
N LYS A 65 8.27 10.66 0.92
CA LYS A 65 9.27 11.70 1.05
C LYS A 65 10.59 11.14 1.53
N PHE A 66 11.62 11.31 0.75
CA PHE A 66 12.91 10.67 1.03
C PHE A 66 13.64 11.26 2.23
N TRP A 67 13.21 12.41 2.71
CA TRP A 67 13.87 12.98 3.87
C TRP A 67 13.29 12.49 5.19
N LEU A 68 12.29 11.62 5.14
CA LEU A 68 11.76 11.07 6.36
C LEU A 68 12.82 10.21 7.02
N PRO A 69 12.89 10.23 8.34
CA PRO A 69 13.94 9.48 9.04
C PRO A 69 13.94 8.00 8.72
N ASP A 70 12.77 7.43 8.50
CA ASP A 70 12.67 6.00 8.27
C ASP A 70 12.45 5.66 6.81
N TYR A 71 12.90 6.54 5.92
CA TYR A 71 12.66 6.36 4.50
C TYR A 71 13.11 5.00 3.99
N SER A 72 14.28 4.55 4.38
CA SER A 72 14.77 3.27 3.91
C SER A 72 13.92 2.11 4.39
N ASN A 73 13.44 2.17 5.61
CA ASN A 73 12.58 1.13 6.15
C ASN A 73 11.21 1.15 5.46
N ILE A 74 10.71 2.34 5.14
CA ILE A 74 9.46 2.49 4.43
C ILE A 74 9.61 1.90 3.04
N GLN A 75 10.70 2.13 2.37
CA GLN A 75 10.94 1.57 1.06
C GLN A 75 10.99 0.05 1.10
N LYS A 76 11.62 -0.51 2.11
CA LYS A 76 11.68 -1.93 2.26
C LYS A 76 10.30 -2.50 2.48
N ALA A 77 9.51 -1.89 3.35
CA ALA A 77 8.17 -2.35 3.64
C ALA A 77 7.30 -2.25 2.41
N ASN A 78 7.40 -1.14 1.68
CA ASN A 78 6.58 -0.94 0.49
C ASN A 78 6.91 -2.00 -0.57
N LYS A 79 8.15 -2.39 -0.70
CA LYS A 79 8.52 -3.44 -1.65
C LYS A 79 7.90 -4.76 -1.27
N LYS A 80 7.86 -5.07 0.01
CA LYS A 80 7.24 -6.30 0.47
C LYS A 80 5.73 -6.28 0.21
N VAL A 81 5.10 -5.13 0.40
CA VAL A 81 3.67 -4.97 0.16
C VAL A 81 3.38 -5.18 -1.32
N VAL A 82 4.20 -4.58 -2.17
CA VAL A 82 4.00 -4.72 -3.61
C VAL A 82 4.11 -6.19 -4.01
N ARG A 83 5.10 -6.89 -3.49
CA ARG A 83 5.28 -8.27 -3.83
C ARG A 83 4.10 -9.13 -3.37
N LEU A 84 3.61 -8.87 -2.17
CA LEU A 84 2.47 -9.58 -1.65
C LEU A 84 1.27 -9.38 -2.55
N LEU A 85 1.03 -8.15 -2.98
CA LEU A 85 -0.13 -7.85 -3.80
C LEU A 85 0.04 -8.33 -5.24
N GLU A 86 1.24 -8.28 -5.77
CA GLU A 86 1.48 -8.80 -7.11
C GLU A 86 1.18 -10.29 -7.16
N ASP A 87 1.47 -11.00 -6.10
CA ASP A 87 1.17 -12.42 -6.03
C ASP A 87 -0.34 -12.65 -6.04
N ARG A 88 -1.12 -11.65 -5.73
CA ARG A 88 -2.57 -11.74 -5.73
C ARG A 88 -3.16 -11.12 -7.02
N GLY A 89 -2.35 -10.80 -7.98
CA GLY A 89 -2.83 -10.28 -9.25
C GLY A 89 -2.91 -8.78 -9.37
N TYR A 90 -2.35 -8.06 -8.40
CA TYR A 90 -2.36 -6.60 -8.47
C TYR A 90 -1.24 -6.12 -9.39
N ILE A 91 -1.44 -4.94 -9.96
CA ILE A 91 -0.47 -4.35 -10.86
C ILE A 91 -0.10 -2.99 -10.36
N VAL A 92 1.17 -2.67 -10.37
CA VAL A 92 1.62 -1.36 -9.97
C VAL A 92 1.28 -0.36 -11.06
N SER A 93 0.55 0.68 -10.65
CA SER A 93 0.19 1.73 -11.55
C SER A 93 1.19 2.83 -11.34
N ASN A 94 1.84 3.29 -12.35
CA ASN A 94 2.82 4.31 -12.15
C ASN A 94 2.28 5.65 -12.45
N LEU A 95 1.02 5.79 -12.43
CA LEU A 95 0.48 7.04 -12.68
C LEU A 95 0.85 8.06 -11.72
N THR A 96 1.03 7.70 -10.50
CA THR A 96 1.32 8.66 -9.51
C THR A 96 2.74 9.03 -9.46
N TYR A 97 3.63 8.30 -10.15
CA TYR A 97 4.96 8.50 -10.03
C TYR A 97 5.41 9.47 -11.02
N ARG A 98 6.10 10.49 -10.64
CA ARG A 98 6.52 11.33 -11.49
C ARG A 98 7.79 11.70 -11.16
N LYS A 99 8.64 11.76 -11.88
CA LYS A 99 9.86 12.05 -11.66
C LYS A 99 9.92 13.38 -11.73
N VAL A 100 10.27 13.98 -10.92
CA VAL A 100 10.32 15.26 -10.89
C VAL A 100 11.48 15.65 -11.44
N LYS A 101 11.64 16.33 -12.04
CA LYS A 101 12.71 16.64 -12.58
C LYS A 101 13.17 17.52 -12.16
#